data_c30ddb70ad7928162e178553abfabe24
#
_entry.id   c30ddb70ad7928162e178553abfabe24
#
_cell.length_a   1.000
_cell.length_b   1.000
_cell.length_c   1.000
_cell.angle_alpha   90.00
_cell.angle_beta   90.00
_cell.angle_gamma   90.00
#
_symmetry.space_group_name_H-M   'P 1'
#
loop_
_entity.id
_entity.type
_entity.pdbx_description
1 polymer ?
#
loop_
_entity_poly.entity_id
_entity_poly.type
_entity_poly.pdbx_seq_one_letter_code
_entity_poly.pdbx_strand_id
1 'polypeptide(L)'
;MNIVREMKNHDYGSFLKETRYWTIFLAPNQSNIGTCVIALKRNSKELSNLTDDEWAEFALLVEEMEESLKKAFNATMFNWGCLMNSSYLKESPDPHIHWHFIPRYNHQVEFEDLTFDDPYFGYMHPRPEKKVSSQVREKITEKILDNME
;
A
#
# COMPACT_ATOMS: atom_id res chain seq x y z
N MET A 1 14.74 20.83 2.86
CA MET A 1 15.38 19.55 2.57
C MET A 1 14.48 18.42 3.01
N ASN A 2 14.26 17.43 2.17
CA ASN A 2 13.37 16.31 2.48
C ASN A 2 14.17 15.22 3.20
N ILE A 3 13.92 15.02 4.49
CA ILE A 3 14.60 14.01 5.32
C ILE A 3 14.52 12.61 4.71
N VAL A 4 13.39 12.28 4.09
CA VAL A 4 13.15 10.96 3.47
C VAL A 4 14.08 10.74 2.27
N ARG A 5 14.39 11.79 1.52
CA ARG A 5 15.32 11.72 0.37
C ARG A 5 16.76 11.48 0.79
N GLU A 6 17.17 12.03 1.92
CA GLU A 6 18.52 11.84 2.46
C GLU A 6 18.72 10.41 2.97
N MET A 7 17.62 9.75 3.36
CA MET A 7 17.62 8.36 3.79
C MET A 7 17.46 7.45 2.58
N LYS A 8 18.51 7.33 1.75
CA LYS A 8 18.49 6.49 0.52
C LYS A 8 18.09 5.05 0.78
N ASN A 9 18.28 4.56 2.00
CA ASN A 9 17.87 3.24 2.47
C ASN A 9 17.03 3.43 3.73
N HIS A 10 15.75 3.69 3.55
CA HIS A 10 14.78 3.75 4.64
C HIS A 10 14.26 2.34 4.95
N ASP A 11 13.63 2.15 6.13
CA ASP A 11 12.95 0.90 6.50
C ASP A 11 11.90 0.49 5.46
N TYR A 12 11.36 1.44 4.69
CA TYR A 12 10.46 1.19 3.57
C TYR A 12 11.15 0.63 2.32
N GLY A 13 12.47 0.63 2.28
CA GLY A 13 13.26 0.13 1.16
C GLY A 13 14.18 1.17 0.54
N SER A 14 14.52 0.97 -0.73
CA SER A 14 15.41 1.85 -1.47
C SER A 14 14.65 2.99 -2.11
N PHE A 15 15.19 4.21 -2.02
CA PHE A 15 14.60 5.37 -2.69
C PHE A 15 14.47 5.15 -4.20
N LEU A 16 13.28 5.38 -4.74
CA LEU A 16 13.01 5.25 -6.17
C LEU A 16 12.74 6.61 -6.82
N LYS A 17 11.76 7.33 -6.33
CA LYS A 17 11.33 8.63 -6.88
C LYS A 17 10.60 9.42 -5.79
N GLU A 18 10.54 10.74 -5.95
CA GLU A 18 9.69 11.57 -5.12
C GLU A 18 8.84 12.51 -5.98
N THR A 19 7.71 12.91 -5.41
CA THR A 19 6.85 13.96 -5.94
C THR A 19 6.81 15.11 -4.93
N ARG A 20 5.90 16.06 -5.10
CA ARG A 20 5.76 17.16 -4.15
C ARG A 20 5.41 16.68 -2.74
N TYR A 21 4.50 15.71 -2.63
CA TYR A 21 3.95 15.26 -1.34
C TYR A 21 4.35 13.83 -0.96
N TRP A 22 4.85 13.03 -1.90
CA TRP A 22 5.07 11.60 -1.69
C TRP A 22 6.49 11.18 -2.04
N THR A 23 6.97 10.14 -1.37
CA THR A 23 8.22 9.47 -1.72
C THR A 23 7.94 8.01 -2.00
N ILE A 24 8.50 7.50 -3.09
CA ILE A 24 8.33 6.13 -3.54
C ILE A 24 9.61 5.34 -3.24
N PHE A 25 9.46 4.23 -2.55
CA PHE A 25 10.53 3.29 -2.25
C PHE A 25 10.27 1.95 -2.92
N LEU A 26 11.34 1.32 -3.41
CA LEU A 26 11.28 -0.09 -3.78
C LEU A 26 11.33 -0.91 -2.50
N ALA A 27 10.30 -1.70 -2.22
CA ALA A 27 10.20 -2.47 -0.99
C ALA A 27 11.34 -3.50 -0.87
N PRO A 28 11.84 -3.78 0.35
CA PRO A 28 12.90 -4.77 0.54
C PRO A 28 12.49 -6.18 0.08
N ASN A 29 11.26 -6.58 0.33
CA ASN A 29 10.72 -7.86 -0.09
C ASN A 29 10.14 -7.74 -1.50
N GLN A 30 10.81 -8.36 -2.47
CA GLN A 30 10.43 -8.39 -3.86
C GLN A 30 9.90 -9.76 -4.29
N SER A 31 9.24 -10.49 -3.40
CA SER A 31 8.57 -11.74 -3.79
C SER A 31 7.56 -11.52 -4.92
N ASN A 32 6.88 -10.38 -4.89
CA ASN A 32 6.13 -9.85 -6.03
C ASN A 32 6.95 -8.71 -6.63
N ILE A 33 7.56 -8.96 -7.77
CA ILE A 33 8.48 -7.99 -8.38
C ILE A 33 7.80 -6.65 -8.65
N GLY A 34 8.45 -5.57 -8.27
CA GLY A 34 7.92 -4.21 -8.41
C GLY A 34 7.12 -3.72 -7.20
N THR A 35 7.07 -4.48 -6.11
CA THR A 35 6.44 -4.03 -4.86
C THR A 35 7.11 -2.77 -4.35
N CYS A 36 6.30 -1.75 -4.09
CA CYS A 36 6.76 -0.44 -3.63
C CYS A 36 6.02 0.00 -2.38
N VAL A 37 6.62 0.96 -1.68
CA VAL A 37 5.99 1.70 -0.60
C VAL A 37 5.94 3.17 -0.99
N ILE A 38 4.79 3.80 -0.86
CA ILE A 38 4.59 5.22 -1.15
C ILE A 38 4.28 5.92 0.16
N ALA A 39 5.21 6.71 0.67
CA ALA A 39 5.12 7.36 1.96
C ALA A 39 4.85 8.84 1.81
N LEU A 40 3.97 9.39 2.66
CA LEU A 40 3.74 10.82 2.74
C LEU A 40 4.99 11.53 3.25
N LYS A 41 5.35 12.66 2.66
CA LYS A 41 6.54 13.41 3.07
C LYS A 41 6.39 14.10 4.42
N ARG A 42 5.25 14.75 4.67
CA ARG A 42 4.98 15.37 5.96
C ARG A 42 4.61 14.32 7.00
N ASN A 43 4.84 14.62 8.25
CA ASN A 43 4.49 13.71 9.33
C ASN A 43 2.97 13.75 9.56
N SER A 44 2.30 12.63 9.35
CA SER A 44 0.88 12.47 9.66
C SER A 44 0.59 11.01 10.00
N LYS A 45 -0.28 10.81 10.97
CA LYS A 45 -0.59 9.51 11.56
C LYS A 45 -1.88 8.89 11.04
N GLU A 46 -2.78 9.71 10.54
CA GLU A 46 -4.12 9.28 10.14
C GLU A 46 -4.42 9.62 8.70
N LEU A 47 -4.91 8.62 7.97
CA LEU A 47 -5.25 8.75 6.56
C LEU A 47 -6.30 9.85 6.32
N SER A 48 -7.21 10.04 7.28
CA SER A 48 -8.23 11.08 7.23
C SER A 48 -7.67 12.51 7.23
N ASN A 49 -6.39 12.68 7.62
CA ASN A 49 -5.73 13.98 7.66
C ASN A 49 -5.04 14.37 6.35
N LEU A 50 -5.14 13.55 5.30
CA LEU A 50 -4.61 13.93 3.99
C LEU A 50 -5.37 15.14 3.45
N THR A 51 -4.62 16.09 2.88
CA THR A 51 -5.21 17.24 2.20
C THR A 51 -5.73 16.85 0.81
N ASP A 52 -6.61 17.67 0.26
CA ASP A 52 -7.14 17.46 -1.09
C ASP A 52 -6.01 17.41 -2.14
N ASP A 53 -4.98 18.24 -1.99
CA ASP A 53 -3.84 18.25 -2.90
C ASP A 53 -3.00 16.98 -2.79
N GLU A 54 -2.84 16.45 -1.58
CA GLU A 54 -2.15 15.18 -1.35
C GLU A 54 -2.92 14.02 -1.97
N TRP A 55 -4.24 14.00 -1.85
CA TRP A 55 -5.09 13.03 -2.52
C TRP A 55 -5.04 13.13 -4.03
N ALA A 56 -5.09 14.34 -4.57
CA ALA A 56 -5.04 14.57 -6.01
C ALA A 56 -3.72 14.06 -6.61
N GLU A 57 -2.60 14.37 -5.96
CA GLU A 57 -1.29 13.88 -6.40
C GLU A 57 -1.19 12.36 -6.28
N PHE A 58 -1.74 11.77 -5.21
CA PHE A 58 -1.78 10.32 -5.03
C PHE A 58 -2.54 9.64 -6.17
N ALA A 59 -3.66 10.20 -6.59
CA ALA A 59 -4.44 9.66 -7.71
C ALA A 59 -3.60 9.59 -9.00
N LEU A 60 -2.79 10.62 -9.27
CA LEU A 60 -1.87 10.62 -10.42
C LEU A 60 -0.77 9.57 -10.27
N LEU A 61 -0.26 9.38 -9.05
CA LEU A 61 0.73 8.36 -8.76
C LEU A 61 0.18 6.95 -8.98
N VAL A 62 -1.07 6.69 -8.59
CA VAL A 62 -1.72 5.39 -8.82
C VAL A 62 -1.70 5.05 -10.31
N GLU A 63 -2.10 6.00 -11.16
CA GLU A 63 -2.10 5.81 -12.61
C GLU A 63 -0.68 5.52 -13.14
N GLU A 64 0.29 6.34 -12.75
CA GLU A 64 1.68 6.21 -13.20
C GLU A 64 2.28 4.87 -12.76
N MET A 65 2.08 4.49 -11.50
CA MET A 65 2.62 3.24 -10.95
C MET A 65 2.01 2.01 -11.63
N GLU A 66 0.71 1.97 -11.80
CA GLU A 66 0.03 0.84 -12.44
C GLU A 66 0.44 0.69 -13.89
N GLU A 67 0.48 1.78 -14.65
CA GLU A 67 0.96 1.73 -16.05
C GLU A 67 2.41 1.28 -16.15
N SER A 68 3.27 1.78 -15.27
CA SER A 68 4.70 1.45 -15.28
C SER A 68 4.93 -0.03 -15.05
N LEU A 69 4.23 -0.63 -14.12
CA LEU A 69 4.39 -2.06 -13.79
C LEU A 69 3.75 -2.98 -14.84
N LYS A 70 2.70 -2.54 -15.51
CA LYS A 70 2.16 -3.25 -16.67
C LYS A 70 3.19 -3.27 -17.81
N LYS A 71 3.82 -2.14 -18.10
CA LYS A 71 4.82 -2.04 -19.16
C LYS A 71 6.11 -2.78 -18.81
N ALA A 72 6.60 -2.64 -17.58
CA ALA A 72 7.89 -3.22 -17.17
C ALA A 72 7.84 -4.74 -17.02
N PHE A 73 6.78 -5.28 -16.39
CA PHE A 73 6.73 -6.68 -15.98
C PHE A 73 5.43 -7.39 -16.35
N ASN A 74 4.56 -6.75 -17.11
CA ASN A 74 3.27 -7.31 -17.51
C ASN A 74 2.41 -7.70 -16.30
N ALA A 75 2.38 -6.85 -15.29
CA ALA A 75 1.57 -7.08 -14.09
C ALA A 75 0.10 -7.25 -14.45
N THR A 76 -0.56 -8.21 -13.81
CA THR A 76 -1.96 -8.58 -14.10
C THR A 76 -2.94 -7.68 -13.35
N MET A 77 -2.66 -7.42 -12.08
CA MET A 77 -3.49 -6.58 -11.22
C MET A 77 -2.64 -5.98 -10.11
N PHE A 78 -3.23 -5.12 -9.30
CA PHE A 78 -2.52 -4.43 -8.23
C PHE A 78 -3.31 -4.46 -6.93
N ASN A 79 -2.62 -4.66 -5.82
CA ASN A 79 -3.19 -4.48 -4.51
C ASN A 79 -2.59 -3.23 -3.87
N TRP A 80 -3.46 -2.38 -3.36
CA TRP A 80 -3.11 -1.17 -2.63
C TRP A 80 -3.62 -1.27 -1.21
N GLY A 81 -2.80 -0.90 -0.25
CA GLY A 81 -3.23 -0.90 1.14
C GLY A 81 -2.46 0.11 1.98
N CYS A 82 -3.18 0.90 2.76
CA CYS A 82 -2.61 1.79 3.77
C CYS A 82 -2.92 1.20 5.14
N LEU A 83 -2.08 0.30 5.61
CA LEU A 83 -2.36 -0.55 6.77
C LEU A 83 -1.86 0.04 8.08
N MET A 84 -0.63 0.54 8.09
CA MET A 84 0.04 1.18 9.25
C MET A 84 0.01 0.37 10.55
N ASN A 85 -0.33 -0.91 10.43
CA ASN A 85 -0.66 -1.80 11.56
C ASN A 85 0.54 -2.17 12.43
N SER A 86 1.73 -2.34 11.84
CA SER A 86 2.93 -2.76 12.59
C SER A 86 3.35 -1.78 13.68
N SER A 87 3.11 -0.49 13.48
CA SER A 87 3.38 0.53 14.49
C SER A 87 2.59 0.30 15.78
N TYR A 88 1.38 -0.25 15.66
CA TYR A 88 0.50 -0.51 16.80
C TYR A 88 0.91 -1.73 17.64
N LEU A 89 1.92 -2.47 17.19
CA LEU A 89 2.54 -3.52 18.01
C LEU A 89 3.50 -2.95 19.05
N LYS A 90 3.86 -1.68 18.94
CA LYS A 90 4.72 -0.98 19.88
C LYS A 90 3.91 -0.45 21.07
N GLU A 91 4.55 -0.32 22.22
CA GLU A 91 3.93 0.26 23.41
C GLU A 91 3.46 1.71 23.17
N SER A 92 4.27 2.48 22.44
CA SER A 92 3.91 3.84 22.01
C SER A 92 3.85 3.89 20.49
N PRO A 93 2.68 3.62 19.89
CA PRO A 93 2.56 3.63 18.45
C PRO A 93 2.88 5.00 17.84
N ASP A 94 3.64 5.00 16.77
CA ASP A 94 3.93 6.20 15.98
C ASP A 94 3.75 5.90 14.49
N PRO A 95 2.50 5.69 14.04
CA PRO A 95 2.22 5.39 12.66
C PRO A 95 2.52 6.57 11.75
N HIS A 96 2.97 6.27 10.54
CA HIS A 96 3.18 7.25 9.50
C HIS A 96 2.46 6.80 8.23
N ILE A 97 1.77 7.72 7.56
CA ILE A 97 0.99 7.40 6.36
C ILE A 97 1.91 6.87 5.27
N HIS A 98 1.71 5.62 4.91
CA HIS A 98 2.38 4.98 3.79
C HIS A 98 1.48 3.93 3.16
N TRP A 99 1.56 3.82 1.84
CA TRP A 99 0.82 2.86 1.06
C TRP A 99 1.73 1.72 0.64
N HIS A 100 1.21 0.50 0.72
CA HIS A 100 1.80 -0.66 0.08
C HIS A 100 1.20 -0.78 -1.32
N PHE A 101 2.07 -0.92 -2.31
CA PHE A 101 1.70 -1.17 -3.69
C PHE A 101 2.29 -2.51 -4.10
N ILE A 102 1.42 -3.49 -4.36
CA ILE A 102 1.83 -4.86 -4.64
C ILE A 102 1.31 -5.27 -6.02
N PRO A 103 2.19 -5.33 -7.03
CA PRO A 103 1.82 -5.91 -8.32
C PRO A 103 1.53 -7.40 -8.15
N ARG A 104 0.48 -7.87 -8.81
CA ARG A 104 0.07 -9.26 -8.74
C ARG A 104 0.15 -9.88 -10.14
N TYR A 105 0.52 -11.14 -10.20
CA TYR A 105 0.87 -11.81 -11.45
C TYR A 105 0.18 -13.18 -11.54
N ASN A 106 -0.54 -13.41 -12.64
CA ASN A 106 -1.09 -14.73 -12.96
C ASN A 106 -0.15 -15.55 -13.85
N HIS A 107 1.11 -15.13 -13.96
CA HIS A 107 2.16 -15.77 -14.74
C HIS A 107 3.51 -15.55 -14.07
N GLN A 108 4.51 -16.36 -14.44
CA GLN A 108 5.88 -16.14 -13.98
C GLN A 108 6.50 -14.89 -14.63
N VAL A 109 7.35 -14.22 -13.89
CA VAL A 109 8.19 -13.12 -14.40
C VAL A 109 9.64 -13.54 -14.27
N GLU A 110 10.37 -13.46 -15.36
CA GLU A 110 11.82 -13.69 -15.38
C GLU A 110 12.54 -12.36 -15.53
N PHE A 111 13.46 -12.07 -14.63
CA PHE A 111 14.24 -10.85 -14.65
C PHE A 111 15.61 -11.09 -13.99
N GLU A 112 16.68 -10.70 -14.69
CA GLU A 112 18.06 -10.84 -14.21
C GLU A 112 18.39 -12.25 -13.69
N ASP A 113 18.03 -13.27 -14.48
CA ASP A 113 18.24 -14.69 -14.18
C ASP A 113 17.49 -15.20 -12.94
N LEU A 114 16.53 -14.42 -12.44
CA LEU A 114 15.65 -14.81 -11.36
C LEU A 114 14.22 -15.04 -11.89
N THR A 115 13.52 -15.98 -11.27
CA THR A 115 12.12 -16.27 -11.57
C THR A 115 11.26 -15.84 -10.38
N PHE A 116 10.19 -15.08 -10.68
CA PHE A 116 9.24 -14.58 -9.69
C PHE A 116 7.88 -15.20 -9.94
N ASP A 117 7.32 -15.79 -8.89
CA ASP A 117 5.99 -16.40 -8.89
C ASP A 117 5.07 -15.69 -7.91
N ASP A 118 3.77 -15.70 -8.21
CA ASP A 118 2.73 -15.25 -7.29
C ASP A 118 1.77 -16.40 -6.98
N PRO A 119 2.16 -17.33 -6.08
CA PRO A 119 1.37 -18.54 -5.81
C PRO A 119 0.01 -18.25 -5.17
N TYR A 120 -0.17 -17.06 -4.61
CA TYR A 120 -1.42 -16.64 -3.98
C TYR A 120 -2.20 -15.66 -4.85
N PHE A 121 -1.91 -15.59 -6.15
CA PHE A 121 -2.65 -14.70 -7.05
C PHE A 121 -4.16 -14.86 -6.88
N GLY A 122 -4.86 -13.73 -6.73
CA GLY A 122 -6.30 -13.70 -6.51
C GLY A 122 -6.73 -13.84 -5.04
N TYR A 123 -5.78 -14.07 -4.14
CA TYR A 123 -6.06 -14.21 -2.71
C TYR A 123 -5.32 -13.18 -1.88
N MET A 124 -5.93 -12.78 -0.77
CA MET A 124 -5.24 -12.14 0.35
C MET A 124 -4.81 -13.21 1.35
N HIS A 125 -4.03 -12.82 2.35
CA HIS A 125 -3.72 -13.72 3.44
C HIS A 125 -5.00 -14.30 4.07
N PRO A 126 -5.01 -15.60 4.42
CA PRO A 126 -6.18 -16.23 5.02
C PRO A 126 -6.60 -15.47 6.29
N ARG A 127 -7.88 -15.16 6.39
CA ARG A 127 -8.49 -14.64 7.61
C ARG A 127 -9.51 -15.65 8.10
N PRO A 128 -9.67 -15.82 9.43
CA PRO A 128 -10.77 -16.60 9.95
C PRO A 128 -12.09 -16.01 9.45
N GLU A 129 -12.94 -16.87 8.93
CA GLU A 129 -14.27 -16.46 8.52
C GLU A 129 -15.18 -16.37 9.75
N LYS A 130 -15.89 -15.27 9.90
CA LYS A 130 -16.91 -15.11 10.92
C LYS A 130 -18.23 -14.72 10.28
N LYS A 131 -19.11 -15.69 10.15
CA LYS A 131 -20.46 -15.45 9.65
C LYS A 131 -21.33 -14.96 10.79
N VAL A 132 -22.13 -13.96 10.52
CA VAL A 132 -23.12 -13.43 11.44
C VAL A 132 -24.51 -13.52 10.79
N SER A 133 -25.55 -13.62 11.62
CA SER A 133 -26.92 -13.67 11.12
C SER A 133 -27.30 -12.37 10.39
N SER A 134 -28.35 -12.43 9.56
CA SER A 134 -28.87 -11.24 8.90
C SER A 134 -29.30 -10.15 9.88
N GLN A 135 -29.86 -10.54 11.03
CA GLN A 135 -30.23 -9.62 12.09
C GLN A 135 -29.02 -8.88 12.66
N VAL A 136 -27.93 -9.60 12.94
CA VAL A 136 -26.68 -8.99 13.42
C VAL A 136 -26.09 -8.06 12.37
N ARG A 137 -26.11 -8.45 11.10
CA ARG A 137 -25.63 -7.59 9.99
C ARG A 137 -26.42 -6.28 9.95
N GLU A 138 -27.74 -6.38 10.07
CA GLU A 138 -28.63 -5.20 10.09
C GLU A 138 -28.28 -4.27 11.25
N LYS A 139 -28.09 -4.84 12.45
CA LYS A 139 -27.68 -4.07 13.63
C LYS A 139 -26.32 -3.39 13.47
N ILE A 140 -25.36 -4.06 12.83
CA ILE A 140 -24.07 -3.46 12.51
C ILE A 140 -24.26 -2.28 11.54
N THR A 141 -25.08 -2.47 10.52
CA THR A 141 -25.41 -1.42 9.53
C THR A 141 -26.02 -0.19 10.20
N GLU A 142 -27.06 -0.40 11.01
CA GLU A 142 -27.71 0.67 11.78
C GLU A 142 -26.70 1.43 12.65
N LYS A 143 -25.87 0.67 13.37
CA LYS A 143 -24.85 1.27 14.26
C LYS A 143 -23.87 2.17 13.50
N ILE A 144 -23.45 1.73 12.31
CA ILE A 144 -22.54 2.51 11.48
C ILE A 144 -23.26 3.76 10.97
N LEU A 145 -24.44 3.60 10.40
CA LEU A 145 -25.21 4.72 9.82
C LEU A 145 -25.56 5.78 10.86
N ASP A 146 -25.90 5.37 12.07
CA ASP A 146 -26.24 6.28 13.17
C ASP A 146 -25.03 7.14 13.60
N ASN A 147 -23.81 6.73 13.26
CA ASN A 147 -22.57 7.44 13.59
C ASN A 147 -21.92 8.11 12.37
N MET A 148 -22.53 8.03 11.20
CA MET A 148 -22.15 8.81 10.02
C MET A 148 -22.84 10.15 10.03
N GLU A 149 -22.11 11.20 9.73
CA GLU A 149 -22.65 12.56 9.56
C GLU A 149 -22.97 12.86 8.09
#